data_a65756c00d88167ef7e8906c6688d9f0
#
_entry.id   a65756c00d88167ef7e8906c6688d9f0
#
_cell.length_a   1.000
_cell.length_b   1.000
_cell.length_c   1.000
_cell.angle_alpha   90.00
_cell.angle_beta   90.00
_cell.angle_gamma   90.00
#
_symmetry.space_group_name_H-M   'P 1'
#
loop_
_entity.id
_entity.type
_entity.pdbx_description
1 polymer ?
#
loop_
_entity_poly.entity_id
_entity_poly.type
_entity_poly.pdbx_seq_one_letter_code
_entity_poly.pdbx_strand_id
1 'polypeptide(L)'
;REAGVDMYMHSAMIGCEMEGKRIETVIIENKNGLETLASKVFIDCTGDGDLAHMADVPMQPNPDGELQPSSYCFILSGVDTESELLNRCMYHNGINGPSQCKPVREKLLAMKAAGADLPDFGGPWFNNVMHKGSVAVNITRRAADATDNRNFSAAECQLREDIFTFTRILKEN
;
A
#
# COMPACT_ATOMS: atom_id res chain seq x y z
N ARG A 1 11.64 23.20 10.33
CA ARG A 1 12.07 24.61 10.39
C ARG A 1 13.32 24.79 11.27
N GLU A 2 13.42 24.13 12.41
CA GLU A 2 14.62 24.22 13.28
C GLU A 2 15.90 23.75 12.58
N ALA A 3 15.80 22.80 11.63
CA ALA A 3 16.92 22.29 10.84
C ALA A 3 17.24 23.14 9.57
N GLY A 4 16.58 24.29 9.36
CA GLY A 4 16.77 25.14 8.18
C GLY A 4 16.29 24.53 6.87
N VAL A 5 15.32 23.59 6.92
CA VAL A 5 14.75 22.94 5.73
C VAL A 5 13.56 23.74 5.22
N ASP A 6 13.54 24.02 3.93
CA ASP A 6 12.37 24.56 3.23
C ASP A 6 11.40 23.42 2.92
N MET A 7 10.12 23.63 3.25
CA MET A 7 9.07 22.61 3.11
C MET A 7 8.00 23.10 2.14
N TYR A 8 7.77 22.34 1.09
CA TYR A 8 6.71 22.56 0.09
C TYR A 8 5.55 21.59 0.36
N MET A 9 4.65 21.98 1.27
CA MET A 9 3.46 21.20 1.60
C MET A 9 2.40 21.33 0.50
N HIS A 10 1.57 20.29 0.34
CA HIS A 10 0.52 20.25 -0.69
C HIS A 10 1.06 20.49 -2.11
N SER A 11 2.23 19.94 -2.38
CA SER A 11 2.89 19.99 -3.68
C SER A 11 3.09 18.56 -4.19
N ALA A 12 2.75 18.33 -5.45
CA ALA A 12 3.01 17.08 -6.14
C ALA A 12 4.19 17.26 -7.11
N MET A 13 5.15 16.35 -7.10
CA MET A 13 6.19 16.28 -8.12
C MET A 13 5.57 15.64 -9.38
N ILE A 14 5.63 16.35 -10.51
CA ILE A 14 4.96 15.96 -11.75
C ILE A 14 5.91 15.81 -12.94
N GLY A 15 7.18 16.07 -12.77
CA GLY A 15 8.18 15.94 -13.83
C GLY A 15 9.57 16.36 -13.40
N CYS A 16 10.51 16.18 -14.31
CA CYS A 16 11.87 16.69 -14.18
C CYS A 16 12.42 17.14 -15.53
N GLU A 17 13.40 18.02 -15.48
CA GLU A 17 14.19 18.42 -16.65
C GLU A 17 15.58 17.80 -16.55
N MET A 18 16.03 17.24 -17.68
CA MET A 18 17.28 16.49 -17.77
C MET A 18 18.28 17.19 -18.66
N GLU A 19 19.55 17.24 -18.24
CA GLU A 19 20.69 17.51 -19.11
C GLU A 19 21.54 16.23 -19.26
N GLY A 20 21.38 15.55 -20.38
CA GLY A 20 21.98 14.23 -20.59
C GLY A 20 21.45 13.21 -19.57
N LYS A 21 22.30 12.80 -18.63
CA LYS A 21 21.91 11.83 -17.56
C LYS A 21 21.76 12.49 -16.18
N ARG A 22 21.72 13.80 -16.14
CA ARG A 22 21.63 14.55 -14.90
C ARG A 22 20.28 15.25 -14.80
N ILE A 23 19.64 15.13 -13.64
CA ILE A 23 18.45 15.91 -13.32
C ILE A 23 18.92 17.33 -12.97
N GLU A 24 18.43 18.34 -13.71
CA GLU A 24 18.69 19.75 -13.44
C GLU A 24 17.64 20.34 -12.51
N THR A 25 16.36 20.05 -12.79
CA THR A 25 15.24 20.55 -12.01
C THR A 25 14.19 19.46 -11.82
N VAL A 26 13.40 19.59 -10.76
CA VAL A 26 12.12 18.91 -10.63
C VAL A 26 10.98 19.90 -10.78
N ILE A 27 9.89 19.48 -11.37
CA ILE A 27 8.69 20.27 -11.60
C ILE A 27 7.67 19.84 -10.55
N ILE A 28 7.18 20.78 -9.78
CA ILE A 28 6.11 20.58 -8.80
C ILE A 28 4.86 21.35 -9.19
N GLU A 29 3.70 20.78 -8.88
CA GLU A 29 2.40 21.43 -8.96
C GLU A 29 1.85 21.68 -7.56
N ASN A 30 1.39 22.89 -7.31
CA ASN A 30 0.75 23.28 -6.06
C ASN A 30 -0.31 24.36 -6.32
N LYS A 31 -0.84 24.98 -5.26
CA LYS A 31 -1.87 26.02 -5.39
C LYS A 31 -1.39 27.31 -6.09
N ASN A 32 -0.08 27.54 -6.18
CA ASN A 32 0.49 28.67 -6.91
C ASN A 32 0.66 28.38 -8.41
N GLY A 33 0.45 27.14 -8.82
CA GLY A 33 0.67 26.67 -10.19
C GLY A 33 1.90 25.75 -10.28
N LEU A 34 2.59 25.84 -11.41
CA LEU A 34 3.80 25.06 -11.67
C LEU A 34 5.04 25.84 -11.21
N GLU A 35 5.88 25.15 -10.46
CA GLU A 35 7.16 25.69 -9.99
C GLU A 35 8.28 24.70 -10.30
N THR A 36 9.49 25.18 -10.49
CA THR A 36 10.69 24.35 -10.70
C THR A 36 11.66 24.53 -9.54
N LEU A 37 12.23 23.42 -9.08
CA LEU A 37 13.23 23.40 -8.02
C LEU A 37 14.54 22.83 -8.56
N ALA A 38 15.60 23.63 -8.52
CA ALA A 38 16.94 23.19 -8.92
C ALA A 38 17.76 22.75 -7.69
N SER A 39 18.56 21.72 -7.86
CA SER A 39 19.46 21.23 -6.81
C SER A 39 20.70 20.56 -7.40
N LYS A 40 21.73 20.40 -6.58
CA LYS A 40 22.92 19.59 -6.93
C LYS A 40 22.69 18.10 -6.78
N VAL A 41 21.77 17.71 -5.89
CA VAL A 41 21.44 16.31 -5.57
C VAL A 41 19.94 16.20 -5.35
N PHE A 42 19.33 15.17 -5.91
CA PHE A 42 17.94 14.82 -5.71
C PHE A 42 17.86 13.45 -5.03
N ILE A 43 17.01 13.33 -4.04
CA ILE A 43 16.73 12.07 -3.34
C ILE A 43 15.26 11.73 -3.57
N ASP A 44 15.03 10.65 -4.31
CA ASP A 44 13.68 10.16 -4.59
C ASP A 44 13.12 9.41 -3.37
N CYS A 45 12.06 9.97 -2.78
CA CYS A 45 11.30 9.38 -1.69
C CYS A 45 9.80 9.33 -2.03
N THR A 46 9.45 9.21 -3.31
CA THR A 46 8.06 9.22 -3.80
C THR A 46 7.30 7.95 -3.43
N GLY A 47 7.99 6.89 -3.04
CA GLY A 47 7.42 5.59 -2.68
C GLY A 47 7.52 4.58 -3.83
N ASP A 48 7.12 4.98 -5.02
CA ASP A 48 7.13 4.12 -6.22
C ASP A 48 8.32 4.41 -7.15
N GLY A 49 9.18 5.38 -6.80
CA GLY A 49 10.32 5.77 -7.60
C GLY A 49 9.92 6.66 -8.79
N ASP A 50 8.92 7.51 -8.61
CA ASP A 50 8.35 8.34 -9.69
C ASP A 50 9.38 9.23 -10.34
N LEU A 51 10.26 9.86 -9.55
CA LEU A 51 11.33 10.70 -10.10
C LEU A 51 12.32 9.88 -10.92
N ALA A 52 12.71 8.71 -10.43
CA ALA A 52 13.61 7.81 -11.13
C ALA A 52 12.98 7.32 -12.45
N HIS A 53 11.67 6.98 -12.42
CA HIS A 53 10.92 6.60 -13.60
C HIS A 53 10.84 7.75 -14.63
N MET A 54 10.50 8.96 -14.20
CA MET A 54 10.42 10.15 -15.07
C MET A 54 11.79 10.57 -15.65
N ALA A 55 12.87 10.24 -14.97
CA ALA A 55 14.24 10.51 -15.42
C ALA A 55 14.84 9.36 -16.25
N ASP A 56 14.05 8.38 -16.68
CA ASP A 56 14.49 7.19 -17.43
C ASP A 56 15.65 6.43 -16.76
N VAL A 57 15.69 6.43 -15.42
CA VAL A 57 16.67 5.65 -14.68
C VAL A 57 16.33 4.16 -14.84
N PRO A 58 17.31 3.30 -15.18
CA PRO A 58 17.05 1.87 -15.28
C PRO A 58 16.53 1.31 -13.96
N MET A 59 15.28 0.84 -13.96
CA MET A 59 14.65 0.21 -12.81
C MET A 59 14.93 -1.28 -12.84
N GLN A 60 15.32 -1.84 -11.69
CA GLN A 60 15.53 -3.29 -11.58
C GLN A 60 14.25 -3.93 -11.04
N PRO A 61 13.54 -4.73 -11.83
CA PRO A 61 12.42 -5.52 -11.34
C PRO A 61 12.93 -6.57 -10.32
N ASN A 62 12.00 -7.16 -9.56
CA ASN A 62 12.32 -8.32 -8.74
C ASN A 62 12.97 -9.42 -9.60
N PRO A 63 13.82 -10.31 -9.02
CA PRO A 63 14.53 -11.34 -9.77
C PRO A 63 13.65 -12.26 -10.62
N ASP A 64 12.40 -12.45 -10.23
CA ASP A 64 11.37 -13.20 -10.95
C ASP A 64 10.54 -12.34 -11.92
N GLY A 65 10.84 -11.05 -12.01
CA GLY A 65 10.13 -10.10 -12.89
C GLY A 65 8.76 -9.66 -12.36
N GLU A 66 8.37 -10.12 -11.18
CA GLU A 66 7.09 -9.74 -10.59
C GLU A 66 7.20 -8.43 -9.79
N LEU A 67 6.16 -7.60 -9.90
CA LEU A 67 6.00 -6.42 -9.05
C LEU A 67 5.47 -6.83 -7.67
N GLN A 68 5.90 -6.12 -6.64
CA GLN A 68 5.32 -6.31 -5.31
C GLN A 68 3.82 -5.98 -5.35
N PRO A 69 2.94 -6.90 -4.91
CA PRO A 69 1.52 -6.66 -4.99
C PRO A 69 1.07 -5.55 -4.03
N SER A 70 0.26 -4.66 -4.55
CA SER A 70 -0.44 -3.63 -3.78
C SER A 70 -1.52 -4.23 -2.89
N SER A 71 -1.82 -3.55 -1.80
CA SER A 71 -2.89 -3.90 -0.84
C SER A 71 -3.74 -2.68 -0.54
N TYR A 72 -5.03 -2.88 -0.42
CA TYR A 72 -5.91 -1.87 0.13
C TYR A 72 -6.27 -2.26 1.57
N CYS A 73 -5.74 -1.51 2.54
CA CYS A 73 -6.07 -1.70 3.95
C CYS A 73 -7.41 -1.05 4.25
N PHE A 74 -8.22 -1.69 5.09
CA PHE A 74 -9.55 -1.20 5.44
C PHE A 74 -9.87 -1.45 6.91
N ILE A 75 -10.92 -0.82 7.41
CA ILE A 75 -11.40 -0.99 8.78
C ILE A 75 -12.70 -1.78 8.74
N LEU A 76 -12.75 -2.87 9.51
CA LEU A 76 -13.99 -3.59 9.83
C LEU A 76 -14.52 -3.09 11.17
N SER A 77 -15.81 -2.76 11.21
CA SER A 77 -16.55 -2.42 12.42
C SER A 77 -17.57 -3.52 12.75
N GLY A 78 -18.03 -3.56 14.00
CA GLY A 78 -18.93 -4.60 14.49
C GLY A 78 -18.23 -5.93 14.76
N VAL A 79 -16.94 -5.86 15.06
CA VAL A 79 -16.08 -7.01 15.35
C VAL A 79 -15.99 -7.21 16.86
N ASP A 80 -16.06 -8.46 17.32
CA ASP A 80 -15.74 -8.78 18.73
C ASP A 80 -14.23 -8.73 18.94
N THR A 81 -13.75 -7.52 19.30
CA THR A 81 -12.33 -7.25 19.55
C THR A 81 -11.81 -7.86 20.85
N GLU A 82 -12.70 -8.40 21.69
CA GLU A 82 -12.33 -9.09 22.94
C GLU A 82 -12.24 -10.61 22.75
N SER A 83 -12.56 -11.12 21.54
CA SER A 83 -12.49 -12.53 21.25
C SER A 83 -11.09 -13.11 21.38
N GLU A 84 -10.97 -14.34 21.87
CA GLU A 84 -9.68 -15.02 22.01
C GLU A 84 -8.95 -15.12 20.65
N LEU A 85 -9.70 -15.37 19.57
CA LEU A 85 -9.15 -15.46 18.23
C LEU A 85 -8.42 -14.17 17.84
N LEU A 86 -9.09 -13.02 17.96
CA LEU A 86 -8.48 -11.73 17.62
C LEU A 86 -7.34 -11.35 18.56
N ASN A 87 -7.50 -11.57 19.86
CA ASN A 87 -6.43 -11.31 20.82
C ASN A 87 -5.14 -12.08 20.51
N ARG A 88 -5.25 -13.29 19.97
CA ARG A 88 -4.10 -14.09 19.51
C ARG A 88 -3.52 -13.63 18.18
N CYS A 89 -4.31 -12.97 17.34
CA CYS A 89 -3.94 -12.56 15.99
C CYS A 89 -3.54 -11.10 15.87
N MET A 90 -3.88 -10.27 16.86
CA MET A 90 -3.63 -8.83 16.79
C MET A 90 -2.22 -8.47 17.24
N TYR A 91 -1.70 -7.43 16.60
CA TYR A 91 -0.43 -6.84 16.99
C TYR A 91 -0.65 -5.96 18.23
N HIS A 92 -0.16 -6.38 19.37
CA HIS A 92 -0.24 -5.63 20.62
C HIS A 92 1.09 -4.95 20.97
N ASN A 93 1.11 -3.61 20.98
CA ASN A 93 2.14 -2.76 21.62
C ASN A 93 3.60 -3.11 21.29
N GLY A 94 3.94 -3.40 20.06
CA GLY A 94 5.34 -3.63 19.65
C GLY A 94 5.92 -4.97 20.09
N ILE A 95 5.18 -5.80 20.80
CA ILE A 95 5.56 -7.18 21.06
C ILE A 95 5.15 -7.99 19.84
N ASN A 96 6.11 -8.71 19.26
CA ASN A 96 5.96 -9.53 18.08
C ASN A 96 4.77 -10.49 18.19
N GLY A 97 3.60 -10.01 17.82
CA GLY A 97 2.46 -10.87 17.52
C GLY A 97 2.78 -11.71 16.29
N PRO A 98 2.05 -12.78 16.03
CA PRO A 98 2.24 -13.56 14.82
C PRO A 98 2.13 -12.64 13.60
N SER A 99 3.06 -12.74 12.68
CA SER A 99 3.10 -11.92 11.46
C SER A 99 1.82 -12.04 10.61
N GLN A 100 0.99 -13.05 10.90
CA GLN A 100 -0.28 -13.33 10.22
C GLN A 100 -1.24 -14.00 11.19
N CYS A 101 -2.55 -13.77 11.03
CA CYS A 101 -3.56 -14.54 11.75
C CYS A 101 -3.68 -15.95 11.14
N LYS A 102 -2.86 -16.88 11.61
CA LYS A 102 -2.81 -18.26 11.08
C LYS A 102 -4.17 -18.95 11.01
N PRO A 103 -5.03 -18.96 12.05
CA PRO A 103 -6.32 -19.66 11.99
C PRO A 103 -7.21 -19.16 10.85
N VAL A 104 -7.29 -17.85 10.65
CA VAL A 104 -8.08 -17.28 9.55
C VAL A 104 -7.45 -17.60 8.20
N ARG A 105 -6.11 -17.50 8.10
CA ARG A 105 -5.40 -17.86 6.88
C ARG A 105 -5.62 -19.32 6.47
N GLU A 106 -5.49 -20.23 7.40
CA GLU A 106 -5.69 -21.67 7.15
C GLU A 106 -7.11 -21.98 6.67
N LYS A 107 -8.10 -21.30 7.25
CA LYS A 107 -9.50 -21.41 6.81
C LYS A 107 -9.69 -20.89 5.38
N LEU A 108 -9.14 -19.73 5.04
CA LEU A 108 -9.20 -19.17 3.67
C LEU A 108 -8.51 -20.10 2.65
N LEU A 109 -7.36 -20.66 3.00
CA LEU A 109 -6.66 -21.61 2.14
C LEU A 109 -7.47 -22.90 1.93
N ALA A 110 -8.11 -23.42 2.98
CA ALA A 110 -8.99 -24.59 2.88
C ALA A 110 -10.22 -24.31 2.00
N MET A 111 -10.82 -23.12 2.12
CA MET A 111 -11.92 -22.69 1.25
C MET A 111 -11.47 -22.61 -0.22
N LYS A 112 -10.31 -22.01 -0.49
CA LYS A 112 -9.73 -21.92 -1.84
C LYS A 112 -9.45 -23.32 -2.41
N ALA A 113 -8.91 -24.22 -1.60
CA ALA A 113 -8.67 -25.62 -2.00
C ALA A 113 -9.98 -26.41 -2.27
N ALA A 114 -11.06 -26.04 -1.60
CA ALA A 114 -12.40 -26.60 -1.84
C ALA A 114 -13.12 -25.99 -3.07
N GLY A 115 -12.45 -25.09 -3.81
CA GLY A 115 -12.99 -24.48 -5.02
C GLY A 115 -13.78 -23.19 -4.80
N ALA A 116 -13.69 -22.57 -3.61
CA ALA A 116 -14.30 -21.27 -3.40
C ALA A 116 -13.59 -20.20 -4.26
N ASP A 117 -14.38 -19.35 -4.92
CA ASP A 117 -13.89 -18.22 -5.68
C ASP A 117 -13.45 -17.12 -4.71
N LEU A 118 -12.16 -17.12 -4.42
CA LEU A 118 -11.52 -16.16 -3.53
C LEU A 118 -10.52 -15.30 -4.31
N PRO A 119 -10.54 -13.96 -4.10
CA PRO A 119 -9.48 -13.11 -4.61
C PRO A 119 -8.11 -13.53 -4.07
N ASP A 120 -7.07 -13.09 -4.73
CA ASP A 120 -5.71 -13.26 -4.20
C ASP A 120 -5.55 -12.50 -2.89
N PHE A 121 -4.87 -13.12 -1.93
CA PHE A 121 -4.72 -12.56 -0.60
C PHE A 121 -3.36 -12.80 0.03
N GLY A 122 -3.00 -11.86 0.88
CA GLY A 122 -1.90 -12.00 1.84
C GLY A 122 -2.43 -12.10 3.26
N GLY A 123 -1.58 -12.30 4.22
CA GLY A 123 -1.98 -12.31 5.63
C GLY A 123 -3.04 -13.36 5.98
N PRO A 124 -4.15 -12.95 6.59
CA PRO A 124 -4.50 -11.57 7.00
C PRO A 124 -3.70 -11.07 8.19
N TRP A 125 -3.53 -9.75 8.25
CA TRP A 125 -3.02 -9.05 9.43
C TRP A 125 -4.13 -8.18 9.99
N PHE A 126 -4.30 -8.24 11.32
CA PHE A 126 -5.27 -7.42 12.05
C PHE A 126 -4.53 -6.51 13.01
N ASN A 127 -4.89 -5.23 13.02
CA ASN A 127 -4.28 -4.24 13.89
C ASN A 127 -5.35 -3.49 14.69
N ASN A 128 -5.00 -3.09 15.91
CA ASN A 128 -5.86 -2.24 16.72
C ASN A 128 -6.10 -0.89 16.05
N VAL A 129 -7.30 -0.39 16.21
CA VAL A 129 -7.68 0.99 15.91
C VAL A 129 -8.24 1.64 17.16
N MET A 130 -8.37 2.98 17.15
CA MET A 130 -8.81 3.73 18.34
C MET A 130 -10.26 3.43 18.78
N HIS A 131 -11.08 2.85 17.90
CA HIS A 131 -12.48 2.56 18.20
C HIS A 131 -12.66 1.09 18.60
N LYS A 132 -13.23 0.88 19.82
CA LYS A 132 -13.62 -0.46 20.27
C LYS A 132 -14.61 -1.09 19.28
N GLY A 133 -14.49 -2.37 19.03
CA GLY A 133 -15.34 -3.09 18.06
C GLY A 133 -14.93 -2.85 16.60
N SER A 134 -13.73 -2.33 16.36
CA SER A 134 -13.17 -2.14 15.02
C SER A 134 -11.73 -2.64 14.92
N VAL A 135 -11.36 -3.15 13.75
CA VAL A 135 -9.99 -3.62 13.44
C VAL A 135 -9.56 -3.13 12.07
N ALA A 136 -8.31 -2.74 11.94
CA ALA A 136 -7.69 -2.53 10.64
C ALA A 136 -7.26 -3.88 10.06
N VAL A 137 -7.56 -4.09 8.79
CA VAL A 137 -7.31 -5.35 8.07
C VAL A 137 -6.43 -5.11 6.86
N ASN A 138 -5.39 -5.93 6.72
CA ASN A 138 -4.57 -6.02 5.53
C ASN A 138 -4.65 -7.46 5.02
N ILE A 139 -5.36 -7.68 3.91
CA ILE A 139 -5.61 -9.00 3.34
C ILE A 139 -5.53 -9.01 1.81
N THR A 140 -5.99 -7.98 1.15
CA THR A 140 -6.10 -7.91 -0.32
C THR A 140 -4.71 -7.87 -0.99
N ARG A 141 -4.61 -8.41 -2.21
CA ARG A 141 -3.37 -8.41 -3.01
C ARG A 141 -3.69 -8.29 -4.50
N ARG A 142 -3.08 -7.29 -5.14
CA ARG A 142 -3.09 -7.14 -6.60
C ARG A 142 -1.73 -6.67 -7.08
N ALA A 143 -1.14 -7.38 -8.01
CA ALA A 143 0.04 -6.89 -8.72
C ALA A 143 -0.39 -5.69 -9.59
N ALA A 144 0.33 -4.59 -9.49
CA ALA A 144 0.10 -3.39 -10.27
C ALA A 144 1.38 -2.59 -10.41
N ASP A 145 1.56 -1.97 -11.57
CA ASP A 145 2.59 -0.98 -11.80
C ASP A 145 2.07 0.38 -11.30
N ALA A 146 2.63 0.86 -10.20
CA ALA A 146 2.22 2.12 -9.60
C ALA A 146 2.70 3.35 -10.40
N THR A 147 3.65 3.18 -11.32
CA THR A 147 4.09 4.23 -12.25
C THR A 147 3.17 4.36 -13.46
N ASP A 148 2.31 3.36 -13.73
CA ASP A 148 1.24 3.44 -14.72
C ASP A 148 -0.11 3.71 -14.02
N ASN A 149 -0.58 4.94 -14.12
CA ASN A 149 -1.82 5.38 -13.49
C ASN A 149 -3.05 4.54 -13.89
N ARG A 150 -3.15 4.07 -15.13
CA ARG A 150 -4.30 3.26 -15.59
C ARG A 150 -4.27 1.87 -14.98
N ASN A 151 -3.09 1.26 -14.96
CA ASN A 151 -2.87 -0.05 -14.35
C ASN A 151 -3.13 0.02 -12.84
N PHE A 152 -2.57 1.02 -12.16
CA PHE A 152 -2.74 1.21 -10.72
C PHE A 152 -4.20 1.51 -10.35
N SER A 153 -4.90 2.38 -11.09
CA SER A 153 -6.33 2.68 -10.86
C SER A 153 -7.21 1.44 -11.04
N ALA A 154 -6.97 0.63 -12.06
CA ALA A 154 -7.71 -0.61 -12.27
C ALA A 154 -7.50 -1.59 -11.11
N ALA A 155 -6.26 -1.73 -10.63
CA ALA A 155 -5.95 -2.56 -9.48
C ALA A 155 -6.63 -2.05 -8.20
N GLU A 156 -6.66 -0.74 -7.96
CA GLU A 156 -7.35 -0.14 -6.80
C GLU A 156 -8.86 -0.41 -6.85
N CYS A 157 -9.50 -0.26 -8.00
CA CYS A 157 -10.92 -0.59 -8.15
C CYS A 157 -11.19 -2.06 -7.79
N GLN A 158 -10.37 -2.98 -8.30
CA GLN A 158 -10.52 -4.39 -7.99
C GLN A 158 -10.25 -4.70 -6.52
N LEU A 159 -9.25 -4.08 -5.90
CA LEU A 159 -8.96 -4.25 -4.47
C LEU A 159 -10.16 -3.81 -3.59
N ARG A 160 -10.90 -2.78 -4.02
CA ARG A 160 -12.13 -2.35 -3.34
C ARG A 160 -13.24 -3.39 -3.43
N GLU A 161 -13.41 -4.05 -4.58
CA GLU A 161 -14.35 -5.16 -4.75
C GLU A 161 -13.93 -6.37 -3.90
N ASP A 162 -12.64 -6.68 -3.88
CA ASP A 162 -12.07 -7.77 -3.08
C ASP A 162 -12.33 -7.55 -1.57
N ILE A 163 -12.32 -6.31 -1.08
CA ILE A 163 -12.68 -5.97 0.31
C ILE A 163 -14.11 -6.42 0.64
N PHE A 164 -15.08 -6.17 -0.22
CA PHE A 164 -16.46 -6.60 0.01
C PHE A 164 -16.57 -8.11 0.06
N THR A 165 -15.85 -8.81 -0.82
CA THR A 165 -15.79 -10.26 -0.83
C THR A 165 -15.21 -10.81 0.47
N PHE A 166 -14.06 -10.31 0.92
CA PHE A 166 -13.45 -10.72 2.18
C PHE A 166 -14.31 -10.35 3.40
N THR A 167 -14.93 -9.17 3.40
CA THR A 167 -15.83 -8.75 4.49
C THR A 167 -16.98 -9.73 4.65
N ARG A 168 -17.61 -10.14 3.56
CA ARG A 168 -18.68 -11.15 3.57
C ARG A 168 -18.17 -12.49 4.12
N ILE A 169 -17.04 -12.97 3.61
CA ILE A 169 -16.47 -14.25 4.04
C ILE A 169 -16.12 -14.25 5.53
N LEU A 170 -15.49 -13.18 6.01
CA LEU A 170 -15.12 -13.05 7.42
C LEU A 170 -16.34 -12.94 8.34
N LYS A 171 -17.46 -12.42 7.85
CA LYS A 171 -18.71 -12.32 8.58
C LYS A 171 -19.47 -13.65 8.66
N GLU A 172 -19.44 -14.45 7.60
CA GLU A 172 -20.21 -15.70 7.46
C GLU A 172 -19.50 -16.91 8.08
N ASN A 173 -18.21 -16.80 8.42
CA ASN A 173 -17.35 -17.90 8.82
C ASN A 173 -16.56 -17.64 10.11
#